data_c7ec6eea633b62fe17a098636316dc03
#
_entry.id   c7ec6eea633b62fe17a098636316dc03
#
_cell.length_a   1.000
_cell.length_b   1.000
_cell.length_c   1.000
_cell.angle_alpha   90.00
_cell.angle_beta   90.00
_cell.angle_gamma   90.00
#
_symmetry.space_group_name_H-M   'P 1'
#
loop_
_entity.id
_entity.type
_entity.pdbx_description
1 polymer ?
#
loop_
_entity_poly.entity_id
_entity_poly.type
_entity_poly.pdbx_seq_one_letter_code
_entity_poly.pdbx_strand_id
1 'polypeptide(L)'
;DDAVTLVLSYAEIPYEEIYDKEIIQNELFKYEWLHLHHEDFTGQYGKFYRNYKNTAWYINQQKDAELRSLELGFNKVSDLKLQVGKTIKEFIAGGGFLFTMCSGTDSYDIAMSAEETDICEYMFDGDKADPNAQSKLNYEKTLAFKEFKLKTNPLEYEFSDIDGTML
;
A
#
# COMPACT_ATOMS: atom_id res chain seq x y z
N ASP A 1 7.21 -8.02 16.47
CA ASP A 1 8.48 -8.22 15.73
C ASP A 1 8.20 -9.14 14.56
N ASP A 2 8.54 -8.70 13.37
CA ASP A 2 8.50 -9.51 12.16
C ASP A 2 9.89 -10.12 11.85
N ALA A 3 9.98 -10.89 10.77
CA ALA A 3 11.24 -11.54 10.40
C ALA A 3 12.32 -10.52 10.01
N VAL A 4 11.94 -9.35 9.49
CA VAL A 4 12.89 -8.31 9.06
C VAL A 4 13.50 -7.64 10.29
N THR A 5 12.70 -7.20 11.25
CA THR A 5 13.20 -6.58 12.49
C THR A 5 14.06 -7.54 13.30
N LEU A 6 13.71 -8.85 13.31
CA LEU A 6 14.54 -9.88 13.94
C LEU A 6 15.91 -10.02 13.25
N VAL A 7 15.95 -10.05 11.91
CA VAL A 7 17.21 -10.15 11.16
C VAL A 7 18.07 -8.90 11.36
N LEU A 8 17.49 -7.71 11.30
CA LEU A 8 18.23 -6.47 11.51
C LEU A 8 18.81 -6.40 12.92
N SER A 9 18.01 -6.78 13.94
CA SER A 9 18.47 -6.86 15.33
C SER A 9 19.60 -7.86 15.51
N TYR A 10 19.48 -9.05 14.90
CA TYR A 10 20.53 -10.09 14.95
C TYR A 10 21.82 -9.64 14.27
N ALA A 11 21.71 -8.92 13.17
CA ALA A 11 22.85 -8.38 12.43
C ALA A 11 23.43 -7.09 13.03
N GLU A 12 22.87 -6.61 14.15
CA GLU A 12 23.26 -5.36 14.81
C GLU A 12 23.18 -4.14 13.87
N ILE A 13 22.22 -4.17 12.91
CA ILE A 13 21.94 -3.05 12.01
C ILE A 13 20.93 -2.14 12.71
N PRO A 14 21.28 -0.87 12.97
CA PRO A 14 20.32 0.06 13.58
C PRO A 14 19.16 0.36 12.63
N TYR A 15 17.95 0.35 13.16
CA TYR A 15 16.74 0.71 12.41
C TYR A 15 15.74 1.41 13.32
N GLU A 16 14.81 2.12 12.72
CA GLU A 16 13.63 2.69 13.37
C GLU A 16 12.39 2.25 12.62
N GLU A 17 11.32 1.94 13.35
CA GLU A 17 10.01 1.66 12.77
C GLU A 17 9.25 2.97 12.62
N ILE A 18 8.87 3.29 11.40
CA ILE A 18 8.04 4.46 11.08
C ILE A 18 6.78 4.00 10.35
N TYR A 19 5.70 4.76 10.51
CA TYR A 19 4.40 4.45 9.97
C TYR A 19 3.90 5.59 9.09
N ASP A 20 2.69 5.48 8.56
CA ASP A 20 2.06 6.48 7.68
C ASP A 20 2.17 7.90 8.24
N LYS A 21 1.96 8.06 9.55
CA LYS A 21 2.01 9.36 10.21
C LYS A 21 3.38 10.03 10.07
N GLU A 22 4.43 9.30 10.39
CA GLU A 22 5.80 9.79 10.33
C GLU A 22 6.19 10.11 8.88
N ILE A 23 5.73 9.29 7.91
CA ILE A 23 5.97 9.53 6.48
C ILE A 23 5.26 10.81 6.02
N ILE A 24 3.98 11.01 6.39
CA ILE A 24 3.22 12.23 6.08
C ILE A 24 3.84 13.47 6.73
N GLN A 25 4.48 13.32 7.89
CA GLN A 25 5.21 14.39 8.57
C GLN A 25 6.63 14.62 8.02
N ASN A 26 6.99 13.98 6.92
CA ASN A 26 8.30 14.08 6.24
C ASN A 26 9.48 13.54 7.06
N GLU A 27 9.23 12.69 8.06
CA GLU A 27 10.32 12.11 8.86
C GLU A 27 11.16 11.12 8.05
N LEU A 28 10.59 10.51 7.00
CA LEU A 28 11.30 9.61 6.10
C LEU A 28 12.59 10.21 5.53
N PHE A 29 12.62 11.53 5.30
CA PHE A 29 13.82 12.22 4.74
C PHE A 29 15.01 12.31 5.70
N LYS A 30 14.88 11.81 6.93
CA LYS A 30 16.00 11.69 7.89
C LYS A 30 16.84 10.43 7.67
N TYR A 31 16.34 9.50 6.85
CA TYR A 31 16.91 8.18 6.60
C TYR A 31 17.44 8.08 5.18
N GLU A 32 18.33 7.12 4.93
CA GLU A 32 18.89 6.82 3.61
C GLU A 32 18.20 5.61 2.96
N TRP A 33 17.61 4.75 3.77
CA TRP A 33 17.02 3.48 3.32
C TRP A 33 15.67 3.26 3.95
N LEU A 34 14.65 3.05 3.11
CA LEU A 34 13.32 2.57 3.48
C LEU A 34 13.19 1.09 3.13
N HIS A 35 12.80 0.28 4.10
CA HIS A 35 12.40 -1.11 3.90
C HIS A 35 10.91 -1.25 4.12
N LEU A 36 10.19 -1.73 3.11
CA LEU A 36 8.76 -2.03 3.17
C LEU A 36 8.53 -3.55 3.21
N HIS A 37 7.66 -3.99 4.11
CA HIS A 37 7.28 -5.38 4.25
C HIS A 37 5.78 -5.52 4.49
N HIS A 38 5.08 -6.24 3.61
CA HIS A 38 3.62 -6.45 3.67
C HIS A 38 2.75 -5.19 3.61
N GLU A 39 3.23 -4.11 3.04
CA GLU A 39 2.44 -2.89 2.94
C GLU A 39 1.39 -3.00 1.82
N ASP A 40 0.19 -2.47 2.07
CA ASP A 40 -0.85 -2.30 1.05
C ASP A 40 -1.10 -0.81 0.82
N PHE A 41 -0.69 -0.32 -0.34
CA PHE A 41 -0.89 1.07 -0.76
C PHE A 41 -2.24 1.31 -1.42
N THR A 42 -3.02 0.27 -1.71
CA THR A 42 -4.28 0.39 -2.44
C THR A 42 -5.47 0.75 -1.57
N GLY A 43 -5.38 0.54 -0.25
CA GLY A 43 -6.49 0.72 0.68
C GLY A 43 -7.47 -0.47 0.71
N GLN A 44 -7.09 -1.63 0.17
CA GLN A 44 -7.93 -2.83 0.13
C GLN A 44 -7.60 -3.83 1.27
N TYR A 45 -6.87 -3.38 2.29
CA TYR A 45 -6.52 -4.17 3.49
C TYR A 45 -5.88 -5.53 3.17
N GLY A 46 -4.92 -5.54 2.22
CA GLY A 46 -4.22 -6.73 1.78
C GLY A 46 -5.09 -7.74 1.02
N LYS A 47 -6.29 -7.34 0.63
CA LYS A 47 -7.32 -8.21 -0.02
C LYS A 47 -7.65 -9.48 0.77
N PHE A 48 -7.58 -9.40 2.09
CA PHE A 48 -7.93 -10.51 2.97
C PHE A 48 -9.44 -10.69 3.19
N TYR A 49 -10.27 -9.85 2.58
CA TYR A 49 -11.72 -9.81 2.79
C TYR A 49 -12.39 -11.16 2.67
N ARG A 50 -12.11 -11.95 1.61
CA ARG A 50 -12.76 -13.24 1.36
C ARG A 50 -12.72 -14.16 2.58
N ASN A 51 -11.55 -14.31 3.19
CA ASN A 51 -11.33 -15.31 4.22
C ASN A 51 -11.50 -14.74 5.63
N TYR A 52 -11.34 -13.42 5.82
CA TYR A 52 -11.17 -12.84 7.15
C TYR A 52 -12.16 -11.73 7.51
N LYS A 53 -13.11 -11.38 6.63
CA LYS A 53 -14.09 -10.30 6.86
C LYS A 53 -14.87 -10.36 8.16
N ASN A 54 -15.02 -11.57 8.75
CA ASN A 54 -15.75 -11.79 10.00
C ASN A 54 -14.80 -12.01 11.21
N THR A 55 -13.50 -11.93 11.02
CA THR A 55 -12.53 -12.09 12.10
C THR A 55 -12.30 -10.77 12.83
N ALA A 56 -12.12 -10.85 14.16
CA ALA A 56 -11.92 -9.66 14.97
C ALA A 56 -10.69 -8.85 14.54
N TRP A 57 -9.60 -9.52 14.20
CA TRP A 57 -8.37 -8.84 13.79
C TRP A 57 -8.57 -8.03 12.50
N TYR A 58 -9.26 -8.59 11.48
CA TYR A 58 -9.50 -7.88 10.23
C TYR A 58 -10.42 -6.67 10.41
N ILE A 59 -11.49 -6.84 11.19
CA ILE A 59 -12.42 -5.75 11.52
C ILE A 59 -11.71 -4.63 12.28
N ASN A 60 -10.85 -4.99 13.22
CA ASN A 60 -10.08 -3.99 13.99
C ASN A 60 -9.05 -3.30 13.10
N GLN A 61 -8.32 -4.03 12.26
CA GLN A 61 -7.37 -3.45 11.30
C GLN A 61 -8.05 -2.41 10.40
N GLN A 62 -9.22 -2.73 9.85
CA GLN A 62 -9.99 -1.81 9.02
C GLN A 62 -10.36 -0.54 9.80
N LYS A 63 -10.95 -0.69 10.99
CA LYS A 63 -11.33 0.44 11.85
C LYS A 63 -10.13 1.32 12.24
N ASP A 64 -9.03 0.69 12.63
CA ASP A 64 -7.83 1.41 13.04
C ASP A 64 -7.22 2.19 11.85
N ALA A 65 -7.23 1.62 10.65
CA ALA A 65 -6.77 2.29 9.44
C ALA A 65 -7.68 3.48 9.07
N GLU A 66 -9.01 3.31 9.13
CA GLU A 66 -9.98 4.37 8.89
C GLU A 66 -9.83 5.52 9.90
N LEU A 67 -9.70 5.21 11.19
CA LEU A 67 -9.49 6.22 12.25
C LEU A 67 -8.18 6.98 12.02
N ARG A 68 -7.08 6.28 11.73
CA ARG A 68 -5.79 6.90 11.44
C ARG A 68 -5.83 7.79 10.21
N SER A 69 -6.53 7.36 9.17
CA SER A 69 -6.75 8.16 7.97
C SER A 69 -7.44 9.48 8.31
N LEU A 70 -8.55 9.43 9.06
CA LEU A 70 -9.28 10.61 9.51
C LEU A 70 -8.44 11.54 10.41
N GLU A 71 -7.67 10.99 11.34
CA GLU A 71 -6.76 11.76 12.21
C GLU A 71 -5.70 12.51 11.41
N LEU A 72 -5.26 11.97 10.29
CA LEU A 72 -4.30 12.59 9.39
C LEU A 72 -4.94 13.50 8.32
N GLY A 73 -6.27 13.67 8.35
CA GLY A 73 -7.01 14.58 7.49
C GLY A 73 -7.45 13.99 6.15
N PHE A 74 -7.46 12.67 6.02
CA PHE A 74 -7.90 11.97 4.81
C PHE A 74 -9.26 11.30 5.05
N ASN A 75 -10.15 11.37 4.06
CA ASN A 75 -11.47 10.75 4.15
C ASN A 75 -11.47 9.24 3.87
N LYS A 76 -10.52 8.77 3.06
CA LYS A 76 -10.35 7.36 2.69
C LYS A 76 -8.94 6.88 3.04
N VAL A 77 -8.81 5.59 3.35
CA VAL A 77 -7.51 4.96 3.58
C VAL A 77 -6.69 4.95 2.29
N SER A 78 -7.32 4.74 1.13
CA SER A 78 -6.65 4.80 -0.18
C SER A 78 -6.02 6.18 -0.45
N ASP A 79 -6.68 7.28 -0.06
CA ASP A 79 -6.12 8.64 -0.20
C ASP A 79 -4.87 8.85 0.68
N LEU A 80 -4.94 8.39 1.93
CA LEU A 80 -3.78 8.41 2.83
C LEU A 80 -2.61 7.61 2.23
N LYS A 81 -2.88 6.37 1.81
CA LYS A 81 -1.86 5.48 1.25
C LYS A 81 -1.26 6.03 -0.05
N LEU A 82 -2.06 6.64 -0.91
CA LEU A 82 -1.56 7.33 -2.08
C LEU A 82 -0.63 8.49 -1.71
N GLN A 83 -0.97 9.29 -0.70
CA GLN A 83 -0.09 10.37 -0.26
C GLN A 83 1.21 9.84 0.36
N VAL A 84 1.16 8.76 1.13
CA VAL A 84 2.34 8.04 1.61
C VAL A 84 3.22 7.59 0.43
N GLY A 85 2.61 6.98 -0.59
CA GLY A 85 3.31 6.56 -1.80
C GLY A 85 3.98 7.73 -2.53
N LYS A 86 3.33 8.89 -2.62
CA LYS A 86 3.92 10.11 -3.20
C LYS A 86 5.14 10.60 -2.42
N THR A 87 5.05 10.61 -1.09
CA THR A 87 6.19 10.99 -0.23
C THR A 87 7.36 10.02 -0.40
N ILE A 88 7.09 8.72 -0.52
CA ILE A 88 8.13 7.72 -0.83
C ILE A 88 8.76 7.98 -2.19
N LYS A 89 7.98 8.35 -3.21
CA LYS A 89 8.51 8.71 -4.53
C LYS A 89 9.46 9.91 -4.47
N GLU A 90 9.10 10.93 -3.69
CA GLU A 90 9.95 12.10 -3.47
C GLU A 90 11.25 11.73 -2.73
N PHE A 91 11.17 10.84 -1.74
CA PHE A 91 12.34 10.30 -1.04
C PHE A 91 13.31 9.61 -1.99
N ILE A 92 12.80 8.75 -2.89
CA ILE A 92 13.62 8.07 -3.90
C ILE A 92 14.24 9.09 -4.87
N ALA A 93 13.44 10.05 -5.35
CA ALA A 93 13.91 11.11 -6.25
C ALA A 93 15.00 11.98 -5.59
N GLY A 94 14.96 12.13 -4.27
CA GLY A 94 15.99 12.80 -3.47
C GLY A 94 17.25 11.97 -3.21
N GLY A 95 17.32 10.72 -3.69
CA GLY A 95 18.48 9.83 -3.54
C GLY A 95 18.31 8.77 -2.45
N GLY A 96 17.14 8.65 -1.83
CA GLY A 96 16.83 7.60 -0.88
C GLY A 96 16.77 6.21 -1.54
N PHE A 97 17.13 5.19 -0.80
CA PHE A 97 17.08 3.80 -1.26
C PHE A 97 15.79 3.11 -0.77
N LEU A 98 15.03 2.52 -1.70
CA LEU A 98 13.86 1.72 -1.39
C LEU A 98 14.13 0.24 -1.62
N PHE A 99 13.85 -0.58 -0.61
CA PHE A 99 13.72 -2.03 -0.74
C PHE A 99 12.31 -2.44 -0.31
N THR A 100 11.59 -3.15 -1.15
CA THR A 100 10.22 -3.59 -0.87
C THR A 100 10.05 -5.08 -1.10
N MET A 101 9.21 -5.70 -0.29
CA MET A 101 8.89 -7.12 -0.32
C MET A 101 7.37 -7.34 -0.31
N CYS A 102 6.96 -8.54 -0.75
CA CYS A 102 5.59 -9.01 -0.71
C CYS A 102 4.60 -8.02 -1.36
N SER A 103 3.44 -7.79 -0.74
CA SER A 103 2.41 -6.88 -1.25
C SER A 103 2.85 -5.43 -1.43
N GLY A 104 3.89 -4.98 -0.72
CA GLY A 104 4.46 -3.66 -0.94
C GLY A 104 5.07 -3.48 -2.32
N THR A 105 5.42 -4.58 -3.01
CA THR A 105 6.10 -4.55 -4.31
C THR A 105 5.15 -4.13 -5.43
N ASP A 106 3.96 -4.72 -5.50
CA ASP A 106 2.99 -4.46 -6.57
C ASP A 106 1.95 -3.42 -6.17
N SER A 107 1.47 -3.45 -4.92
CA SER A 107 0.44 -2.52 -4.44
C SER A 107 0.86 -1.04 -4.54
N TYR A 108 2.16 -0.76 -4.40
CA TYR A 108 2.71 0.58 -4.59
C TYR A 108 2.44 1.11 -5.99
N ASP A 109 2.87 0.39 -7.02
CA ASP A 109 2.70 0.80 -8.41
C ASP A 109 1.23 0.81 -8.83
N ILE A 110 0.42 -0.11 -8.29
CA ILE A 110 -1.03 -0.12 -8.50
C ILE A 110 -1.66 1.17 -7.96
N ALA A 111 -1.38 1.54 -6.70
CA ALA A 111 -1.90 2.76 -6.10
C ALA A 111 -1.45 4.02 -6.85
N MET A 112 -0.16 4.10 -7.18
CA MET A 112 0.39 5.26 -7.90
C MET A 112 -0.20 5.41 -9.30
N SER A 113 -0.44 4.31 -10.03
CA SER A 113 -1.08 4.36 -11.35
C SER A 113 -2.56 4.71 -11.29
N ALA A 114 -3.24 4.38 -10.18
CA ALA A 114 -4.66 4.60 -9.96
C ALA A 114 -4.99 5.96 -9.32
N GLU A 115 -4.05 6.90 -9.26
CA GLU A 115 -4.24 8.20 -8.59
C GLU A 115 -5.51 8.96 -9.02
N GLU A 116 -5.96 8.78 -10.27
CA GLU A 116 -7.11 9.50 -10.81
C GLU A 116 -8.37 8.62 -10.95
N THR A 117 -8.36 7.44 -10.35
CA THR A 117 -9.49 6.50 -10.43
C THR A 117 -9.61 5.67 -9.16
N ASP A 118 -10.84 5.39 -8.77
CA ASP A 118 -11.13 4.55 -7.62
C ASP A 118 -11.06 3.06 -8.01
N ILE A 119 -10.23 2.29 -7.32
CA ILE A 119 -10.06 0.85 -7.50
C ILE A 119 -10.60 0.04 -6.32
N CYS A 120 -11.11 0.73 -5.28
CA CYS A 120 -11.65 0.10 -4.08
C CYS A 120 -13.13 -0.22 -4.23
N GLU A 121 -13.52 -1.44 -3.94
CA GLU A 121 -14.92 -1.84 -3.89
C GLU A 121 -15.55 -1.45 -2.55
N TYR A 122 -16.88 -1.32 -2.54
CA TYR A 122 -17.71 -0.84 -1.43
C TYR A 122 -17.32 -1.37 -0.04
N MET A 123 -16.89 -2.62 0.08
CA MET A 123 -16.51 -3.21 1.37
C MET A 123 -15.19 -2.69 1.92
N PHE A 124 -14.42 -1.96 1.14
CA PHE A 124 -13.15 -1.39 1.55
C PHE A 124 -13.27 0.07 2.01
N ASP A 125 -14.09 0.88 1.31
CA ASP A 125 -14.14 2.33 1.57
C ASP A 125 -15.55 2.94 1.52
N GLY A 126 -16.60 2.14 1.28
CA GLY A 126 -17.99 2.55 1.36
C GLY A 126 -18.62 3.01 0.05
N ASP A 127 -17.89 3.07 -1.05
CA ASP A 127 -18.44 3.31 -2.39
C ASP A 127 -17.93 2.28 -3.41
N LYS A 128 -18.37 2.36 -4.65
CA LYS A 128 -18.03 1.37 -5.66
C LYS A 128 -16.79 1.81 -6.44
N ALA A 129 -15.93 0.85 -6.72
CA ALA A 129 -14.84 1.04 -7.65
C ALA A 129 -15.34 1.56 -9.01
N ASP A 130 -14.52 2.36 -9.66
CA ASP A 130 -14.78 2.82 -11.03
C ASP A 130 -14.74 1.62 -12.00
N PRO A 131 -15.85 1.29 -12.70
CA PRO A 131 -15.87 0.17 -13.62
C PRO A 131 -14.91 0.31 -14.79
N ASN A 132 -14.41 1.52 -15.05
CA ASN A 132 -13.44 1.83 -16.08
C ASN A 132 -12.02 2.06 -15.53
N ALA A 133 -11.75 1.72 -14.27
CA ALA A 133 -10.47 1.99 -13.62
C ALA A 133 -9.28 1.51 -14.44
N GLN A 134 -9.34 0.30 -15.01
CA GLN A 134 -8.25 -0.26 -15.83
C GLN A 134 -7.82 0.67 -16.96
N SER A 135 -8.76 1.34 -17.64
CA SER A 135 -8.46 2.22 -18.75
C SER A 135 -7.95 3.61 -18.34
N LYS A 136 -8.04 3.92 -17.05
CA LYS A 136 -7.62 5.20 -16.47
C LYS A 136 -6.27 5.13 -15.75
N LEU A 137 -5.67 3.94 -15.67
CA LEU A 137 -4.35 3.79 -15.05
C LEU A 137 -3.29 4.59 -15.80
N ASN A 138 -2.49 5.32 -15.05
CA ASN A 138 -1.37 6.08 -15.58
C ASN A 138 -0.04 5.43 -15.19
N TYR A 139 0.49 4.59 -16.06
CA TYR A 139 1.74 3.86 -15.82
C TYR A 139 3.00 4.73 -15.82
N GLU A 140 2.91 6.01 -16.19
CA GLU A 140 4.05 6.94 -16.04
C GLU A 140 4.32 7.32 -14.56
N LYS A 141 3.37 7.01 -13.68
CA LYS A 141 3.50 7.25 -12.23
C LYS A 141 4.13 6.08 -11.48
N THR A 142 4.25 4.91 -12.10
CA THR A 142 4.83 3.71 -11.48
C THR A 142 6.36 3.75 -11.43
N LEU A 143 6.95 2.90 -10.61
CA LEU A 143 8.41 2.74 -10.50
C LEU A 143 8.92 1.53 -11.29
N ALA A 144 8.25 0.39 -11.20
CA ALA A 144 8.75 -0.88 -11.69
C ALA A 144 7.82 -1.57 -12.70
N PHE A 145 6.51 -1.54 -12.47
CA PHE A 145 5.54 -2.33 -13.24
C PHE A 145 4.67 -1.47 -14.15
N LYS A 146 4.42 -1.95 -15.36
CA LYS A 146 3.55 -1.30 -16.35
C LYS A 146 2.66 -2.35 -17.02
N GLU A 147 1.56 -1.88 -17.62
CA GLU A 147 0.66 -2.70 -18.44
C GLU A 147 0.00 -3.89 -17.73
N PHE A 148 -0.01 -3.87 -16.39
CA PHE A 148 -0.67 -4.89 -15.60
C PHE A 148 -2.20 -4.75 -15.66
N LYS A 149 -2.88 -5.86 -15.36
CA LYS A 149 -4.35 -5.93 -15.30
C LYS A 149 -4.79 -6.01 -13.84
N LEU A 150 -5.64 -5.06 -13.45
CA LEU A 150 -6.23 -5.05 -12.12
C LEU A 150 -7.14 -6.26 -11.92
N LYS A 151 -7.10 -6.81 -10.71
CA LYS A 151 -8.10 -7.74 -10.20
C LYS A 151 -8.99 -7.00 -9.21
N THR A 152 -10.12 -6.50 -9.70
CA THR A 152 -11.05 -5.69 -8.90
C THR A 152 -12.00 -6.51 -8.05
N ASN A 153 -12.12 -7.82 -8.31
CA ASN A 153 -12.97 -8.69 -7.51
C ASN A 153 -12.43 -8.78 -6.06
N PRO A 154 -13.21 -8.35 -5.05
CA PRO A 154 -12.77 -8.36 -3.65
C PRO A 154 -12.61 -9.77 -3.06
N LEU A 155 -13.09 -10.79 -3.76
CA LEU A 155 -12.95 -12.19 -3.35
C LEU A 155 -11.66 -12.83 -3.90
N GLU A 156 -10.91 -12.14 -4.74
CA GLU A 156 -9.56 -12.53 -5.16
C GLU A 156 -8.53 -11.95 -4.21
N TYR A 157 -7.46 -12.72 -3.97
CA TYR A 157 -6.38 -12.29 -3.07
C TYR A 157 -5.39 -11.35 -3.75
N GLU A 158 -5.08 -11.60 -5.01
CA GLU A 158 -4.14 -10.82 -5.77
C GLU A 158 -4.72 -9.45 -6.16
N PHE A 159 -3.88 -8.41 -6.22
CA PHE A 159 -4.27 -7.07 -6.66
C PHE A 159 -4.31 -6.93 -8.19
N SER A 160 -3.44 -7.68 -8.87
CA SER A 160 -3.29 -7.62 -10.32
C SER A 160 -2.68 -8.93 -10.85
N ASP A 161 -2.32 -8.96 -12.13
CA ASP A 161 -1.57 -10.06 -12.75
C ASP A 161 -0.06 -9.96 -12.55
N ILE A 162 0.44 -8.93 -11.86
CA ILE A 162 1.86 -8.86 -11.44
C ILE A 162 2.20 -10.02 -10.51
N ASP A 163 1.34 -10.29 -9.54
CA ASP A 163 1.49 -11.39 -8.56
C ASP A 163 0.74 -12.66 -9.00
N GLY A 164 0.50 -12.80 -10.29
CA GLY A 164 -0.19 -13.97 -10.83
C GLY A 164 0.67 -15.23 -10.71
N THR A 165 0.34 -16.12 -9.78
CA THR A 165 0.80 -17.49 -9.82
C THR A 165 0.20 -18.15 -11.07
N MET A 166 1.02 -18.32 -12.09
CA MET A 166 0.63 -19.20 -13.19
C MET A 166 0.62 -20.65 -12.65
N LEU A 167 -0.57 -21.16 -12.40
CA LEU A 167 -0.81 -22.59 -12.18
C LEU A 167 -0.93 -23.30 -13.51
#